data_9ab7a31a2b517d4fe38578cfabd497c3
#
_entry.id   9ab7a31a2b517d4fe38578cfabd497c3
#
_cell.length_a   1.000
_cell.length_b   1.000
_cell.length_c   1.000
_cell.angle_alpha   90.00
_cell.angle_beta   90.00
_cell.angle_gamma   90.00
#
_symmetry.space_group_name_H-M   'P 1'
#
loop_
_entity.id
_entity.type
_entity.pdbx_description
1 polymer ?
#
loop_
_entity_poly.entity_id
_entity_poly.type
_entity_poly.pdbx_seq_one_letter_code
_entity_poly.pdbx_strand_id
1 'polypeptide(L)'
;MTNDELAAFYRRYNACCNEHRFETLYEFVSYDVVINGADRGLDAYADGLRSVVRAFPNYRWELRHLAVDAPWIAAHLADKGTHLGPFLGVPATGRSVRTQEFAFYRVDAGRIAEVWGTAFHVHLLEQLR
;
A
#
# COMPACT_ATOMS: atom_id res chain seq x y z
N MET A 1 -3.28 17.54 -12.36
CA MET A 1 -4.26 17.42 -11.26
C MET A 1 -3.97 18.48 -10.19
N THR A 2 -5.03 19.11 -9.71
CA THR A 2 -4.93 20.01 -8.56
C THR A 2 -4.69 19.24 -7.27
N ASN A 3 -4.34 19.93 -6.19
CA ASN A 3 -4.19 19.27 -4.88
C ASN A 3 -5.49 18.59 -4.43
N ASP A 4 -6.64 19.22 -4.64
CA ASP A 4 -7.93 18.62 -4.29
C ASP A 4 -8.22 17.37 -5.13
N GLU A 5 -7.91 17.40 -6.41
CA GLU A 5 -8.06 16.24 -7.31
C GLU A 5 -7.14 15.09 -6.89
N LEU A 6 -5.90 15.40 -6.49
CA LEU A 6 -4.95 14.39 -6.00
C LEU A 6 -5.41 13.76 -4.68
N ALA A 7 -5.96 14.58 -3.78
CA ALA A 7 -6.49 14.05 -2.51
C ALA A 7 -7.66 13.09 -2.77
N ALA A 8 -8.59 13.48 -3.66
CA ALA A 8 -9.71 12.62 -4.04
C ALA A 8 -9.23 11.34 -4.75
N PHE A 9 -8.25 11.47 -5.62
CA PHE A 9 -7.60 10.34 -6.31
C PHE A 9 -7.02 9.35 -5.29
N TYR A 10 -6.27 9.83 -4.30
CA TYR A 10 -5.65 8.96 -3.32
C TYR A 10 -6.69 8.20 -2.49
N ARG A 11 -7.79 8.87 -2.12
CA ARG A 11 -8.87 8.23 -1.37
C ARG A 11 -9.52 7.09 -2.18
N ARG A 12 -9.69 7.26 -3.49
CA ARG A 12 -10.18 6.19 -4.37
C ARG A 12 -9.17 5.04 -4.47
N TYR A 13 -7.89 5.35 -4.59
CA TYR A 13 -6.82 4.35 -4.58
C TYR A 13 -6.82 3.56 -3.27
N ASN A 14 -6.88 4.24 -2.15
CA ASN A 14 -6.93 3.63 -0.82
C ASN A 14 -8.15 2.70 -0.68
N ALA A 15 -9.31 3.13 -1.18
CA ALA A 15 -10.52 2.31 -1.19
C ALA A 15 -10.34 1.03 -2.04
N CYS A 16 -9.71 1.16 -3.20
CA CYS A 16 -9.39 0.01 -4.07
C CYS A 16 -8.52 -1.01 -3.33
N CYS A 17 -7.48 -0.54 -2.64
CA CYS A 17 -6.61 -1.41 -1.84
C CYS A 17 -7.38 -2.09 -0.71
N ASN A 18 -8.23 -1.35 0.01
CA ASN A 18 -9.02 -1.90 1.11
C ASN A 18 -10.09 -2.90 0.65
N GLU A 19 -10.55 -2.79 -0.58
CA GLU A 19 -11.47 -3.75 -1.19
C GLU A 19 -10.71 -4.95 -1.77
N HIS A 20 -9.39 -4.95 -1.72
CA HIS A 20 -8.50 -5.97 -2.27
C HIS A 20 -8.69 -6.20 -3.77
N ARG A 21 -9.05 -5.13 -4.52
CA ARG A 21 -9.33 -5.19 -5.96
C ARG A 21 -8.08 -4.90 -6.76
N PHE A 22 -7.07 -5.74 -6.60
CA PHE A 22 -5.76 -5.50 -7.21
C PHE A 22 -5.74 -5.70 -8.72
N GLU A 23 -6.71 -6.41 -9.27
CA GLU A 23 -6.89 -6.57 -10.72
C GLU A 23 -7.27 -5.25 -11.41
N THR A 24 -7.79 -4.27 -10.66
CA THR A 24 -8.12 -2.93 -11.19
C THR A 24 -7.09 -1.88 -10.82
N LEU A 25 -5.98 -2.28 -10.22
CA LEU A 25 -4.95 -1.35 -9.74
C LEU A 25 -4.33 -0.51 -10.87
N TYR A 26 -4.37 -0.99 -12.11
CA TYR A 26 -3.90 -0.28 -13.30
C TYR A 26 -4.61 1.07 -13.50
N GLU A 27 -5.80 1.25 -12.92
CA GLU A 27 -6.52 2.52 -12.98
C GLU A 27 -5.81 3.62 -12.19
N PHE A 28 -5.01 3.24 -11.20
CA PHE A 28 -4.35 4.15 -10.26
C PHE A 28 -2.84 4.15 -10.35
N VAL A 29 -2.23 3.08 -10.85
CA VAL A 29 -0.79 2.88 -10.82
C VAL A 29 -0.27 2.66 -12.23
N SER A 30 0.81 3.36 -12.59
CA SER A 30 1.46 3.21 -13.89
C SER A 30 2.02 1.81 -14.09
N TYR A 31 1.96 1.33 -15.33
CA TYR A 31 2.53 0.04 -15.70
C TYR A 31 4.02 -0.07 -15.34
N ASP A 32 4.76 1.03 -15.48
CA ASP A 32 6.20 1.13 -15.23
C ASP A 32 6.54 1.80 -13.89
N VAL A 33 5.70 1.65 -12.89
CA VAL A 33 5.87 2.29 -11.58
C VAL A 33 7.25 1.97 -10.97
N VAL A 34 7.88 3.01 -10.43
CA VAL A 34 9.15 2.91 -9.70
C VAL A 34 8.85 2.78 -8.20
N ILE A 35 9.42 1.79 -7.55
CA ILE A 35 9.19 1.51 -6.13
C ILE A 35 10.52 1.61 -5.38
N ASN A 36 10.61 2.58 -4.47
CA ASN A 36 11.83 2.81 -3.67
C ASN A 36 13.09 2.91 -4.56
N GLY A 37 12.95 3.60 -5.69
CA GLY A 37 14.04 3.84 -6.63
C GLY A 37 14.35 2.71 -7.59
N ALA A 38 13.59 1.61 -7.57
CA ALA A 38 13.80 0.47 -8.45
C ALA A 38 12.66 0.34 -9.48
N ASP A 39 13.01 0.03 -10.72
CA ASP A 39 12.05 -0.20 -11.81
C ASP A 39 11.35 -1.55 -11.62
N ARG A 40 10.31 -1.59 -10.80
CA ARG A 40 9.58 -2.82 -10.45
C ARG A 40 8.40 -3.11 -11.36
N GLY A 41 7.64 -2.08 -11.70
CA GLY A 41 6.43 -2.19 -12.50
C GLY A 41 5.19 -2.58 -11.72
N LEU A 42 4.04 -2.46 -12.40
CA LEU A 42 2.72 -2.66 -11.80
C LEU A 42 2.52 -4.09 -11.27
N ASP A 43 2.97 -5.11 -12.02
CA ASP A 43 2.76 -6.50 -11.63
C ASP A 43 3.45 -6.80 -10.30
N ALA A 44 4.70 -6.36 -10.13
CA ALA A 44 5.43 -6.53 -8.88
C ALA A 44 4.77 -5.78 -7.73
N TYR A 45 4.26 -4.57 -8.00
CA TYR A 45 3.54 -3.77 -7.02
C TYR A 45 2.27 -4.50 -6.54
N ALA A 46 1.47 -4.98 -7.47
CA ALA A 46 0.25 -5.72 -7.16
C ALA A 46 0.54 -7.03 -6.41
N ASP A 47 1.59 -7.75 -6.82
CA ASP A 47 1.99 -8.99 -6.15
C ASP A 47 2.43 -8.75 -4.70
N GLY A 48 3.09 -7.63 -4.44
CA GLY A 48 3.45 -7.23 -3.08
C GLY A 48 2.23 -7.04 -2.20
N LEU A 49 1.21 -6.35 -2.71
CA LEU A 49 -0.05 -6.14 -1.99
C LEU A 49 -0.80 -7.46 -1.79
N ARG A 50 -0.85 -8.31 -2.82
CA ARG A 50 -1.49 -9.63 -2.74
C ARG A 50 -0.84 -10.52 -1.69
N SER A 51 0.49 -10.47 -1.57
CA SER A 51 1.20 -11.28 -0.58
C SER A 51 0.83 -10.89 0.85
N VAL A 52 0.63 -9.60 1.11
CA VAL A 52 0.17 -9.11 2.41
C VAL A 52 -1.24 -9.62 2.71
N VAL A 53 -2.14 -9.55 1.74
CA VAL A 53 -3.53 -9.98 1.90
C VAL A 53 -3.64 -11.51 2.02
N ARG A 54 -2.76 -12.27 1.38
CA ARG A 54 -2.72 -13.73 1.60
C ARG A 54 -2.34 -14.08 3.03
N ALA A 55 -1.42 -13.32 3.61
CA ALA A 55 -1.01 -13.52 5.00
C ALA A 55 -2.04 -12.98 6.00
N PHE A 56 -2.66 -11.85 5.66
CA PHE A 56 -3.64 -11.16 6.49
C PHE A 56 -4.89 -10.87 5.66
N PRO A 57 -5.82 -11.84 5.51
CA PRO A 57 -6.97 -11.70 4.60
C PRO A 57 -7.91 -10.54 4.90
N ASN A 58 -7.91 -10.06 6.13
CA ASN A 58 -8.69 -8.88 6.56
C ASN A 58 -7.82 -7.62 6.66
N TYR A 59 -6.65 -7.59 5.99
CA TYR A 59 -5.75 -6.45 6.07
C TYR A 59 -6.45 -5.17 5.63
N ARG A 60 -6.25 -4.10 6.40
CA ARG A 60 -6.86 -2.81 6.13
C ARG A 60 -5.83 -1.70 6.29
N TRP A 61 -5.77 -0.85 5.27
CA TRP A 61 -4.95 0.35 5.23
C TRP A 61 -5.82 1.54 5.61
N GLU A 62 -5.82 1.91 6.89
CA GLU A 62 -6.67 3.00 7.38
C GLU A 62 -5.95 4.33 7.25
N LEU A 63 -6.42 5.19 6.34
CA LEU A 63 -5.84 6.50 6.11
C LEU A 63 -6.08 7.41 7.31
N ARG A 64 -5.01 7.91 7.91
CA ARG A 64 -5.05 8.79 9.07
C ARG A 64 -4.75 10.23 8.71
N HIS A 65 -3.68 10.47 7.95
CA HIS A 65 -3.27 11.81 7.54
C HIS A 65 -2.89 11.78 6.07
N LEU A 66 -3.27 12.83 5.36
CA LEU A 66 -2.98 13.00 3.94
C LEU A 66 -2.48 14.41 3.71
N ALA A 67 -1.29 14.55 3.14
CA ALA A 67 -0.72 15.82 2.74
C ALA A 67 -0.45 15.78 1.24
N VAL A 68 -0.84 16.82 0.54
CA VAL A 68 -0.74 16.87 -0.92
C VAL A 68 -0.06 18.18 -1.33
N ASP A 69 0.94 18.03 -2.19
CA ASP A 69 1.62 19.15 -2.85
C ASP A 69 1.95 18.66 -4.27
N ALA A 70 1.04 18.91 -5.19
CA ALA A 70 1.10 18.34 -6.55
C ALA A 70 2.49 18.51 -7.18
N PRO A 71 3.08 17.47 -7.76
CA PRO A 71 2.50 16.15 -8.06
C PRO A 71 2.67 15.10 -6.93
N TRP A 72 3.02 15.51 -5.73
CA TRP A 72 3.37 14.64 -4.61
C TRP A 72 2.23 14.45 -3.61
N ILE A 73 2.14 13.23 -3.09
CA ILE A 73 1.20 12.85 -2.03
C ILE A 73 2.00 12.19 -0.91
N ALA A 74 1.74 12.59 0.33
CA ALA A 74 2.24 11.92 1.51
C ALA A 74 1.07 11.37 2.31
N ALA A 75 1.11 10.09 2.66
CA ALA A 75 0.05 9.42 3.39
C ALA A 75 0.59 8.75 4.64
N HIS A 76 -0.14 8.91 5.74
CA HIS A 76 0.06 8.17 6.98
C HIS A 76 -1.12 7.22 7.15
N LEU A 77 -0.82 5.93 7.28
CA LEU A 77 -1.82 4.88 7.40
C LEU A 77 -1.59 4.08 8.67
N ALA A 78 -2.69 3.70 9.33
CA ALA A 78 -2.67 2.72 10.39
C ALA A 78 -3.11 1.38 9.77
N ASP A 79 -2.20 0.45 9.65
CA ASP A 79 -2.45 -0.84 9.03
C ASP A 79 -2.79 -1.86 10.10
N LYS A 80 -3.75 -2.75 9.81
CA LYS A 80 -4.16 -3.80 10.75
C LYS A 80 -4.61 -5.05 10.01
N GLY A 81 -4.45 -6.19 10.67
CA GLY A 81 -4.91 -7.46 10.13
C GLY A 81 -4.74 -8.60 11.13
N THR A 82 -5.22 -9.78 10.74
CA THR A 82 -5.08 -11.02 11.50
C THR A 82 -4.26 -12.01 10.68
N HIS A 83 -3.24 -12.59 11.30
CA HIS A 83 -2.30 -13.50 10.63
C HIS A 83 -2.91 -14.88 10.44
N LEU A 84 -3.47 -15.14 9.26
CA LEU A 84 -4.16 -16.38 8.92
C LEU A 84 -3.51 -17.15 7.77
N GLY A 85 -2.45 -16.62 7.18
CA GLY A 85 -1.66 -17.28 6.15
C GLY A 85 -0.17 -17.06 6.37
N PRO A 86 0.70 -17.82 5.68
CA PRO A 86 2.15 -17.65 5.84
C PRO A 86 2.60 -16.23 5.51
N PHE A 87 3.52 -15.68 6.31
CA PHE A 87 4.12 -14.38 6.07
C PHE A 87 5.63 -14.48 6.24
N LEU A 88 6.37 -14.28 5.15
CA LEU A 88 7.84 -14.32 5.12
C LEU A 88 8.40 -15.54 5.86
N GLY A 89 7.83 -16.71 5.58
CA GLY A 89 8.25 -17.97 6.17
C GLY A 89 7.66 -18.29 7.54
N VAL A 90 6.85 -17.39 8.11
CA VAL A 90 6.19 -17.65 9.41
C VAL A 90 4.81 -18.23 9.15
N PRO A 91 4.52 -19.46 9.64
CA PRO A 91 3.17 -20.05 9.52
C PRO A 91 2.12 -19.22 10.27
N ALA A 92 0.86 -19.36 9.87
CA ALA A 92 -0.26 -18.64 10.48
C ALA A 92 -0.26 -18.76 12.00
N THR A 93 -0.31 -17.63 12.70
CA THR A 93 -0.30 -17.57 14.17
C THR A 93 -1.67 -17.24 14.76
N GLY A 94 -2.60 -16.72 13.95
CA GLY A 94 -3.89 -16.21 14.43
C GLY A 94 -3.79 -14.89 15.18
N ARG A 95 -2.62 -14.29 15.27
CA ARG A 95 -2.40 -13.03 15.98
C ARG A 95 -2.91 -11.84 15.19
N SER A 96 -3.48 -10.87 15.91
CA SER A 96 -3.81 -9.56 15.34
C SER A 96 -2.58 -8.67 15.39
N VAL A 97 -2.34 -7.94 14.29
CA VAL A 97 -1.20 -7.04 14.16
C VAL A 97 -1.66 -5.63 13.84
N ARG A 98 -0.87 -4.64 14.24
CA ARG A 98 -1.06 -3.23 13.88
C ARG A 98 0.29 -2.61 13.58
N THR A 99 0.36 -1.77 12.55
CA THR A 99 1.57 -1.03 12.23
C THR A 99 1.24 0.33 11.65
N GLN A 100 2.20 1.24 11.70
CA GLN A 100 2.11 2.55 11.06
C GLN A 100 2.86 2.49 9.75
N GLU A 101 2.23 2.98 8.68
CA GLU A 101 2.85 3.05 7.37
C GLU A 101 2.92 4.50 6.92
N PHE A 102 4.06 4.89 6.38
CA PHE A 102 4.28 6.22 5.78
C PHE A 102 4.67 5.99 4.33
N ALA A 103 3.89 6.51 3.42
CA ALA A 103 4.13 6.34 2.00
C ALA A 103 4.11 7.68 1.29
N PHE A 104 4.95 7.80 0.26
CA PHE A 104 5.15 9.00 -0.51
C PHE A 104 5.02 8.66 -1.99
N TYR A 105 4.19 9.40 -2.72
CA TYR A 105 3.86 9.07 -4.10
C TYR A 105 4.03 10.26 -5.01
N ARG A 106 4.47 10.01 -6.24
CA ARG A 106 4.43 11.00 -7.31
C ARG A 106 3.42 10.53 -8.35
N VAL A 107 2.49 11.41 -8.70
CA VAL A 107 1.45 11.14 -9.70
C VAL A 107 1.81 11.85 -11.00
N ASP A 108 1.75 11.10 -12.12
CA ASP A 108 2.02 11.61 -13.44
C ASP A 108 0.98 11.02 -14.40
N ALA A 109 0.44 11.87 -15.29
CA ALA A 109 -0.57 11.47 -16.27
C ALA A 109 -1.76 10.71 -15.62
N GLY A 110 -2.16 11.15 -14.42
CA GLY A 110 -3.31 10.58 -13.72
C GLY A 110 -3.07 9.25 -13.02
N ARG A 111 -1.81 8.80 -12.90
CA ARG A 111 -1.43 7.54 -12.25
C ARG A 111 -0.22 7.72 -11.35
N ILE A 112 -0.13 6.88 -10.33
CA ILE A 112 1.05 6.82 -9.47
C ILE A 112 2.21 6.29 -10.29
N ALA A 113 3.24 7.13 -10.46
CA ALA A 113 4.45 6.79 -11.22
C ALA A 113 5.61 6.37 -10.32
N GLU A 114 5.59 6.82 -9.07
CA GLU A 114 6.65 6.57 -8.09
C GLU A 114 6.05 6.37 -6.72
N VAL A 115 6.57 5.37 -6.00
CA VAL A 115 6.17 5.05 -4.63
C VAL A 115 7.42 4.94 -3.77
N TRP A 116 7.39 5.62 -2.63
CA TRP A 116 8.41 5.51 -1.60
C TRP A 116 7.74 5.13 -0.29
N GLY A 117 8.29 4.16 0.43
CA GLY A 117 7.73 3.74 1.70
C GLY A 117 8.78 3.06 2.57
N THR A 118 8.50 3.03 3.87
CA THR A 118 9.36 2.35 4.84
C THR A 118 9.06 0.85 4.87
N ALA A 119 10.07 0.06 5.32
CA ALA A 119 9.95 -1.39 5.40
C ALA A 119 9.16 -1.81 6.65
N PHE A 120 7.85 -1.62 6.64
CA PHE A 120 6.97 -1.97 7.76
C PHE A 120 6.88 -3.49 8.02
N HIS A 121 7.36 -4.33 7.10
CA HIS A 121 7.37 -5.79 7.22
C HIS A 121 8.14 -6.26 8.47
N VAL A 122 9.21 -5.57 8.85
CA VAL A 122 9.99 -5.90 10.04
C VAL A 122 9.11 -5.77 11.29
N HIS A 123 8.34 -4.70 11.39
CA HIS A 123 7.43 -4.46 12.51
C HIS A 123 6.33 -5.53 12.57
N LEU A 124 5.79 -5.92 11.42
CA LEU A 124 4.80 -7.01 11.36
C LEU A 124 5.41 -8.33 11.84
N LEU A 125 6.61 -8.67 11.37
CA LEU A 125 7.31 -9.90 11.78
C LEU A 125 7.55 -9.96 13.28
N GLU A 126 7.94 -8.83 13.89
CA GLU A 126 8.17 -8.76 15.34
C GLU A 126 6.93 -9.09 16.14
N GLN A 127 5.75 -8.69 15.67
CA GLN A 127 4.48 -8.97 16.34
C GLN A 127 4.06 -10.44 16.24
N LEU A 128 4.63 -11.20 15.31
CA LEU A 128 4.30 -12.61 15.08
C LEU A 128 5.19 -13.59 15.88
N ARG A 129 6.17 -13.09 16.60
CA ARG A 129 7.08 -13.88 17.42
C ARG A 129 6.46 -14.26 18.75
#